data_0275f4011d9dbfa644db2169d19cfab1
#
_entry.id   0275f4011d9dbfa644db2169d19cfab1
#
_cell.length_a   1.000
_cell.length_b   1.000
_cell.length_c   1.000
_cell.angle_alpha   90.00
_cell.angle_beta   90.00
_cell.angle_gamma   90.00
#
_symmetry.space_group_name_H-M   'P 1'
#
loop_
_entity.id
_entity.type
_entity.pdbx_description
1 polymer ?
#
loop_
_entity_poly.entity_id
_entity_poly.type
_entity_poly.pdbx_seq_one_letter_code
_entity_poly.pdbx_strand_id
1 'polypeptide(L)'
;MKKVFGIAAIVLSFSAVAFADESGLLDKNSGIITKPSKLSVTETMDRVEAAAKGIGANIFARVDYQQLSKKVNVDIRPNQLLIFGRGAAAPYLIKEAPLAGIDMPFKALVWEDSQGKVWVSHTNGSFIDTRYAVKGAASYVKNVDEVIEKIVSEALK
;
A
#
# COMPACT_ATOMS: atom_id res chain seq x y z
N MET A 1 -23.53 50.79 -46.30
CA MET A 1 -22.36 49.89 -46.08
C MET A 1 -22.33 49.52 -44.61
N LYS A 2 -22.85 48.33 -44.24
CA LYS A 2 -22.88 47.83 -42.85
C LYS A 2 -21.74 46.79 -42.72
N LYS A 3 -20.75 47.10 -41.87
CA LYS A 3 -19.65 46.15 -41.51
C LYS A 3 -20.14 45.22 -40.43
N VAL A 4 -20.20 43.95 -40.75
CA VAL A 4 -20.48 42.87 -39.76
C VAL A 4 -19.15 42.44 -39.16
N PHE A 5 -18.95 42.68 -37.85
CA PHE A 5 -17.83 42.15 -37.09
C PHE A 5 -18.18 40.71 -36.66
N GLY A 6 -17.50 39.76 -37.25
CA GLY A 6 -17.58 38.36 -36.79
C GLY A 6 -16.76 38.20 -35.52
N ILE A 7 -17.40 37.79 -34.44
CA ILE A 7 -16.76 37.36 -33.21
C ILE A 7 -16.34 35.89 -33.39
N ALA A 8 -15.02 35.65 -33.51
CA ALA A 8 -14.49 34.32 -33.50
C ALA A 8 -14.51 33.79 -32.05
N ALA A 9 -15.37 32.83 -31.76
CA ALA A 9 -15.36 32.11 -30.48
C ALA A 9 -14.18 31.15 -30.47
N ILE A 10 -13.18 31.45 -29.65
CA ILE A 10 -12.09 30.53 -29.35
C ILE A 10 -12.65 29.45 -28.42
N VAL A 11 -12.91 28.25 -28.95
CA VAL A 11 -13.23 27.07 -28.16
C VAL A 11 -11.93 26.58 -27.59
N LEU A 12 -11.67 26.89 -26.31
CA LEU A 12 -10.61 26.22 -25.55
C LEU A 12 -11.08 24.76 -25.30
N SER A 13 -10.58 23.87 -26.14
CA SER A 13 -10.67 22.43 -25.87
C SER A 13 -9.78 22.12 -24.67
N PHE A 14 -10.39 21.98 -23.51
CA PHE A 14 -9.79 21.34 -22.34
C PHE A 14 -9.56 19.87 -22.72
N SER A 15 -8.37 19.53 -23.17
CA SER A 15 -7.94 18.14 -23.24
C SER A 15 -7.89 17.63 -21.81
N ALA A 16 -8.86 16.82 -21.43
CA ALA A 16 -8.79 16.04 -20.20
C ALA A 16 -7.55 15.12 -20.35
N VAL A 17 -6.45 15.50 -19.70
CA VAL A 17 -5.33 14.60 -19.50
C VAL A 17 -5.89 13.46 -18.67
N ALA A 18 -6.07 12.30 -19.30
CA ALA A 18 -6.39 11.07 -18.60
C ALA A 18 -5.18 10.79 -17.69
N PHE A 19 -5.35 11.09 -16.40
CA PHE A 19 -4.37 10.72 -15.40
C PHE A 19 -4.34 9.20 -15.34
N ALA A 20 -3.19 8.60 -15.69
CA ALA A 20 -2.96 7.19 -15.48
C ALA A 20 -3.11 6.93 -13.97
N ASP A 21 -4.05 6.06 -13.62
CA ASP A 21 -4.20 5.55 -12.26
C ASP A 21 -2.91 4.80 -11.93
N GLU A 22 -2.10 5.33 -11.01
CA GLU A 22 -0.84 4.68 -10.60
C GLU A 22 -1.09 3.29 -9.97
N SER A 23 -2.33 2.97 -9.59
CA SER A 23 -2.72 1.60 -9.23
C SER A 23 -2.60 0.63 -10.41
N GLY A 24 -2.55 1.13 -11.67
CA GLY A 24 -2.27 0.37 -12.89
C GLY A 24 -0.80 0.00 -13.09
N LEU A 25 0.11 0.49 -12.25
CA LEU A 25 1.54 0.13 -12.31
C LEU A 25 1.82 -1.29 -11.79
N LEU A 26 0.87 -1.89 -11.09
CA LEU A 26 1.03 -3.24 -10.55
C LEU A 26 0.48 -4.28 -11.52
N ASP A 27 1.30 -5.27 -11.86
CA ASP A 27 0.80 -6.50 -12.46
C ASP A 27 -0.30 -7.07 -11.57
N LYS A 28 -1.41 -7.49 -12.18
CA LYS A 28 -2.54 -8.13 -11.46
C LYS A 28 -2.11 -9.35 -10.63
N ASN A 29 -0.96 -9.93 -10.98
CA ASN A 29 -0.36 -11.06 -10.26
C ASN A 29 0.69 -10.64 -9.22
N SER A 30 0.87 -9.35 -8.97
CA SER A 30 1.85 -8.85 -7.99
C SER A 30 1.57 -9.30 -6.55
N GLY A 31 0.33 -9.68 -6.27
CA GLY A 31 -0.12 -9.98 -4.90
C GLY A 31 -0.20 -8.75 -3.99
N ILE A 32 -0.09 -7.54 -4.54
CA ILE A 32 -0.23 -6.29 -3.79
C ILE A 32 -1.69 -5.84 -3.80
N ILE A 33 -2.24 -5.60 -2.62
CA ILE A 33 -3.55 -4.95 -2.43
C ILE A 33 -3.31 -3.51 -2.03
N THR A 34 -3.99 -2.57 -2.69
CA THR A 34 -3.85 -1.13 -2.44
C THR A 34 -5.22 -0.51 -2.19
N LYS A 35 -5.34 0.29 -1.12
CA LYS A 35 -6.58 0.98 -0.72
C LYS A 35 -6.32 2.47 -0.49
N PRO A 36 -7.23 3.37 -0.91
CA PRO A 36 -7.06 4.80 -0.71
C PRO A 36 -7.29 5.20 0.75
N SER A 37 -6.55 6.20 1.23
CA SER A 37 -6.78 6.90 2.49
C SER A 37 -7.22 8.35 2.23
N LYS A 38 -8.02 8.90 3.15
CA LYS A 38 -8.41 10.32 3.18
C LYS A 38 -7.52 11.17 4.08
N LEU A 39 -6.57 10.55 4.75
CA LEU A 39 -5.68 11.16 5.73
C LEU A 39 -4.28 11.34 5.14
N SER A 40 -3.44 12.11 5.79
CA SER A 40 -2.01 12.18 5.46
C SER A 40 -1.31 10.82 5.62
N VAL A 41 -0.14 10.67 5.00
CA VAL A 41 0.68 9.45 5.14
C VAL A 41 1.00 9.17 6.61
N THR A 42 1.37 10.19 7.37
CA THR A 42 1.72 10.03 8.79
C THR A 42 0.52 9.60 9.62
N GLU A 43 -0.61 10.28 9.49
CA GLU A 43 -1.83 9.93 10.23
C GLU A 43 -2.36 8.54 9.86
N THR A 44 -2.33 8.20 8.57
CA THR A 44 -2.72 6.86 8.11
C THR A 44 -1.82 5.80 8.71
N MET A 45 -0.49 6.03 8.69
CA MET A 45 0.48 5.09 9.25
C MET A 45 0.31 4.94 10.77
N ASP A 46 0.03 6.03 11.49
CA ASP A 46 -0.24 6.00 12.94
C ASP A 46 -1.47 5.13 13.25
N ARG A 47 -2.51 5.22 12.44
CA ARG A 47 -3.72 4.39 12.58
C ARG A 47 -3.45 2.93 12.22
N VAL A 48 -2.68 2.64 11.17
CA VAL A 48 -2.28 1.27 10.83
C VAL A 48 -1.48 0.64 11.95
N GLU A 49 -0.53 1.37 12.54
CA GLU A 49 0.26 0.92 13.67
C GLU A 49 -0.61 0.68 14.91
N ALA A 50 -1.52 1.60 15.23
CA ALA A 50 -2.44 1.44 16.34
C ALA A 50 -3.37 0.23 16.16
N ALA A 51 -3.93 0.03 14.97
CA ALA A 51 -4.78 -1.12 14.65
C ALA A 51 -4.00 -2.45 14.75
N ALA A 52 -2.74 -2.49 14.28
CA ALA A 52 -1.87 -3.66 14.42
C ALA A 52 -1.59 -3.99 15.89
N LYS A 53 -1.25 -2.98 16.70
CA LYS A 53 -1.07 -3.14 18.16
C LYS A 53 -2.36 -3.60 18.84
N GLY A 54 -3.51 -3.07 18.43
CA GLY A 54 -4.83 -3.41 18.99
C GLY A 54 -5.21 -4.89 18.83
N ILE A 55 -4.66 -5.59 17.84
CA ILE A 55 -4.84 -7.05 17.68
C ILE A 55 -3.68 -7.87 18.27
N GLY A 56 -2.79 -7.24 19.04
CA GLY A 56 -1.63 -7.89 19.67
C GLY A 56 -0.49 -8.21 18.72
N ALA A 57 -0.32 -7.46 17.62
CA ALA A 57 0.85 -7.58 16.78
C ALA A 57 2.05 -6.85 17.41
N ASN A 58 3.24 -7.45 17.26
CA ASN A 58 4.51 -6.80 17.55
C ASN A 58 4.89 -5.89 16.39
N ILE A 59 5.33 -4.70 16.68
CA ILE A 59 5.92 -3.77 15.71
C ILE A 59 7.43 -3.99 15.75
N PHE A 60 8.01 -4.38 14.61
CA PHE A 60 9.46 -4.62 14.48
C PHE A 60 10.19 -3.36 14.03
N ALA A 61 9.60 -2.63 13.08
CA ALA A 61 10.17 -1.38 12.59
C ALA A 61 9.11 -0.51 11.92
N ARG A 62 9.34 0.81 11.97
CA ARG A 62 8.69 1.80 11.11
C ARG A 62 9.78 2.57 10.38
N VAL A 63 9.75 2.55 9.07
CA VAL A 63 10.75 3.17 8.21
C VAL A 63 10.11 4.34 7.49
N ASP A 64 10.70 5.53 7.63
CA ASP A 64 10.30 6.72 6.89
C ASP A 64 11.27 6.94 5.72
N TYR A 65 10.86 6.54 4.53
CA TYR A 65 11.70 6.65 3.33
C TYR A 65 11.92 8.10 2.91
N GLN A 66 10.97 9.02 3.18
CA GLN A 66 11.16 10.44 2.89
C GLN A 66 12.26 11.04 3.77
N GLN A 67 12.32 10.68 5.07
CA GLN A 67 13.42 11.14 5.92
C GLN A 67 14.76 10.53 5.51
N LEU A 68 14.77 9.26 5.10
CA LEU A 68 15.99 8.61 4.62
C LEU A 68 16.50 9.24 3.33
N SER A 69 15.61 9.57 2.40
CA SER A 69 15.97 10.16 1.11
C SER A 69 16.61 11.55 1.25
N LYS A 70 16.17 12.34 2.23
CA LYS A 70 16.77 13.65 2.54
C LYS A 70 18.26 13.54 2.91
N LYS A 71 18.69 12.45 3.54
CA LYS A 71 20.09 12.23 3.91
C LYS A 71 21.03 12.06 2.71
N VAL A 72 20.47 11.70 1.56
CA VAL A 72 21.19 11.49 0.30
C VAL A 72 20.80 12.50 -0.79
N ASN A 73 20.10 13.58 -0.39
CA ASN A 73 19.65 14.66 -1.27
C ASN A 73 18.74 14.16 -2.42
N VAL A 74 17.92 13.15 -2.16
CA VAL A 74 16.87 12.67 -3.08
C VAL A 74 15.54 13.14 -2.53
N ASP A 75 14.75 13.82 -3.35
CA ASP A 75 13.40 14.25 -2.98
C ASP A 75 12.38 13.19 -3.41
N ILE A 76 11.67 12.63 -2.43
CA ILE A 76 10.55 11.72 -2.66
C ILE A 76 9.33 12.19 -1.89
N ARG A 77 8.15 11.81 -2.38
CA ARG A 77 6.89 12.06 -1.68
C ARG A 77 6.83 11.29 -0.36
N PRO A 78 5.95 11.68 0.57
CA PRO A 78 5.73 10.93 1.80
C PRO A 78 5.55 9.44 1.55
N ASN A 79 6.35 8.61 2.22
CA ASN A 79 6.36 7.17 2.04
C ASN A 79 6.89 6.50 3.32
N GLN A 80 6.06 5.69 3.97
CA GLN A 80 6.40 5.03 5.23
C GLN A 80 6.05 3.55 5.17
N LEU A 81 6.92 2.71 5.73
CA LEU A 81 6.75 1.27 5.83
C LEU A 81 6.63 0.85 7.29
N LEU A 82 5.62 0.08 7.61
CA LEU A 82 5.48 -0.62 8.89
C LEU A 82 5.81 -2.10 8.71
N ILE A 83 6.69 -2.63 9.55
CA ILE A 83 7.02 -4.05 9.63
C ILE A 83 6.46 -4.59 10.94
N PHE A 84 5.54 -5.53 10.86
CA PHE A 84 4.82 -6.03 12.02
C PHE A 84 4.41 -7.50 11.87
N GLY A 85 4.04 -8.15 12.98
CA GLY A 85 3.56 -9.53 12.94
C GLY A 85 3.20 -10.07 14.31
N ARG A 86 2.38 -11.13 14.32
CA ARG A 86 2.09 -11.89 15.54
C ARG A 86 3.08 -13.07 15.62
N GLY A 87 3.83 -13.13 16.71
CA GLY A 87 4.99 -14.01 16.88
C GLY A 87 4.78 -15.51 16.65
N ALA A 88 3.53 -16.01 16.71
CA ALA A 88 3.25 -17.44 16.51
C ALA A 88 2.98 -17.82 15.05
N ALA A 89 2.68 -16.88 14.15
CA ALA A 89 2.23 -17.22 12.78
C ALA A 89 3.39 -17.54 11.82
N ALA A 90 4.44 -16.71 11.82
CA ALA A 90 5.57 -16.90 10.92
C ALA A 90 6.34 -18.21 11.12
N PRO A 91 6.61 -18.71 12.35
CA PRO A 91 7.33 -19.98 12.54
C PRO A 91 6.65 -21.18 11.90
N TYR A 92 5.31 -21.26 11.89
CA TYR A 92 4.60 -22.37 11.22
C TYR A 92 4.80 -22.33 9.71
N LEU A 93 4.72 -21.15 9.11
CA LEU A 93 4.95 -20.97 7.68
C LEU A 93 6.41 -21.30 7.32
N ILE A 94 7.36 -20.78 8.08
CA ILE A 94 8.81 -20.97 7.84
C ILE A 94 9.20 -22.44 8.02
N LYS A 95 8.55 -23.17 8.93
CA LYS A 95 8.78 -24.61 9.11
C LYS A 95 8.45 -25.39 7.83
N GLU A 96 7.35 -25.08 7.17
CA GLU A 96 6.90 -25.76 5.96
C GLU A 96 7.60 -25.22 4.69
N ALA A 97 7.91 -23.93 4.67
CA ALA A 97 8.55 -23.24 3.55
C ALA A 97 9.59 -22.23 4.07
N PRO A 98 10.83 -22.67 4.35
CA PRO A 98 11.85 -21.79 4.96
C PRO A 98 12.11 -20.50 4.19
N LEU A 99 12.04 -20.53 2.85
CA LEU A 99 12.26 -19.35 2.00
C LEU A 99 11.16 -18.28 2.17
N ALA A 100 9.98 -18.64 2.67
CA ALA A 100 8.92 -17.67 2.98
C ALA A 100 9.34 -16.66 4.06
N GLY A 101 10.41 -16.96 4.82
CA GLY A 101 11.01 -16.01 5.75
C GLY A 101 11.50 -14.71 5.11
N ILE A 102 11.75 -14.69 3.79
CA ILE A 102 12.11 -13.45 3.05
C ILE A 102 10.96 -12.45 3.05
N ASP A 103 9.71 -12.92 2.91
CA ASP A 103 8.52 -12.08 2.88
C ASP A 103 7.93 -11.82 4.29
N MET A 104 8.42 -12.50 5.30
CA MET A 104 8.04 -12.27 6.69
C MET A 104 9.01 -11.31 7.38
N PRO A 105 8.57 -10.54 8.38
CA PRO A 105 7.20 -10.28 8.85
C PRO A 105 6.34 -9.52 7.83
N PHE A 106 5.04 -9.34 8.14
CA PHE A 106 4.16 -8.55 7.28
C PHE A 106 4.61 -7.11 7.18
N LYS A 107 4.24 -6.49 6.07
CA LYS A 107 4.58 -5.11 5.75
C LYS A 107 3.33 -4.38 5.27
N ALA A 108 3.12 -3.17 5.77
CA ALA A 108 2.15 -2.23 5.23
C ALA A 108 2.91 -0.96 4.81
N LEU A 109 2.73 -0.55 3.57
CA LEU A 109 3.28 0.67 3.02
C LEU A 109 2.18 1.71 2.97
N VAL A 110 2.43 2.91 3.51
CA VAL A 110 1.57 4.08 3.31
C VAL A 110 2.35 5.10 2.51
N TRP A 111 1.78 5.53 1.38
CA TRP A 111 2.52 6.34 0.42
C TRP A 111 1.59 7.32 -0.31
N GLU A 112 2.18 8.42 -0.79
CA GLU A 112 1.50 9.45 -1.57
C GLU A 112 1.92 9.36 -3.04
N ASP A 113 0.92 9.31 -3.94
CA ASP A 113 1.15 9.28 -5.38
C ASP A 113 1.48 10.67 -5.96
N SER A 114 1.72 10.73 -7.27
CA SER A 114 2.04 11.97 -7.99
C SER A 114 0.92 13.02 -7.95
N GLN A 115 -0.31 12.61 -7.64
CA GLN A 115 -1.48 13.47 -7.55
C GLN A 115 -1.77 13.94 -6.11
N GLY A 116 -0.95 13.53 -5.13
CA GLY A 116 -1.15 13.83 -3.72
C GLY A 116 -2.19 12.93 -3.04
N LYS A 117 -2.60 11.83 -3.69
CA LYS A 117 -3.51 10.87 -3.09
C LYS A 117 -2.73 9.86 -2.25
N VAL A 118 -3.26 9.56 -1.06
CA VAL A 118 -2.62 8.65 -0.12
C VAL A 118 -3.19 7.25 -0.24
N TRP A 119 -2.32 6.27 -0.18
CA TRP A 119 -2.61 4.86 -0.34
C TRP A 119 -2.02 4.02 0.77
N VAL A 120 -2.69 2.91 1.11
CA VAL A 120 -2.17 1.84 1.94
C VAL A 120 -2.02 0.59 1.07
N SER A 121 -0.82 0.04 1.00
CA SER A 121 -0.51 -1.15 0.21
C SER A 121 0.08 -2.26 1.08
N HIS A 122 -0.30 -3.50 0.81
CA HIS A 122 0.24 -4.68 1.48
C HIS A 122 0.22 -5.90 0.56
N THR A 123 1.03 -6.91 0.86
CA THR A 123 0.99 -8.20 0.16
C THR A 123 -0.17 -9.05 0.69
N ASN A 124 -0.91 -9.74 -0.19
CA ASN A 124 -1.93 -10.69 0.20
C ASN A 124 -1.31 -12.08 0.52
N GLY A 125 -2.03 -12.87 1.32
CA GLY A 125 -1.56 -14.19 1.73
C GLY A 125 -1.52 -15.20 0.59
N SER A 126 -2.43 -15.08 -0.40
CA SER A 126 -2.46 -15.98 -1.55
C SER A 126 -1.21 -15.87 -2.42
N PHE A 127 -0.57 -14.69 -2.47
CA PHE A 127 0.71 -14.50 -3.13
C PHE A 127 1.83 -15.30 -2.44
N ILE A 128 1.85 -15.29 -1.12
CA ILE A 128 2.82 -16.08 -0.32
C ILE A 128 2.66 -17.57 -0.61
N ASP A 129 1.41 -18.06 -0.63
CA ASP A 129 1.12 -19.46 -0.96
C ASP A 129 1.60 -19.82 -2.37
N THR A 130 1.25 -19.02 -3.37
CA THR A 130 1.64 -19.22 -4.77
C THR A 130 3.15 -19.20 -4.94
N ARG A 131 3.83 -18.23 -4.29
CA ARG A 131 5.27 -18.03 -4.42
C ARG A 131 6.10 -19.16 -3.81
N TYR A 132 5.65 -19.71 -2.68
CA TYR A 132 6.40 -20.69 -1.89
C TYR A 132 5.81 -22.09 -1.91
N ALA A 133 4.67 -22.29 -2.59
CA ALA A 133 3.98 -23.59 -2.70
C ALA A 133 3.78 -24.28 -1.34
N VAL A 134 3.28 -23.51 -0.36
CA VAL A 134 3.18 -23.98 1.04
C VAL A 134 2.12 -25.06 1.17
N LYS A 135 2.53 -26.30 1.44
CA LYS A 135 1.59 -27.40 1.65
C LYS A 135 0.74 -27.17 2.90
N GLY A 136 -0.58 -27.22 2.75
CA GLY A 136 -1.51 -27.03 3.88
C GLY A 136 -1.71 -25.58 4.30
N ALA A 137 -1.25 -24.60 3.52
CA ALA A 137 -1.30 -23.19 3.88
C ALA A 137 -2.68 -22.53 3.78
N ALA A 138 -3.70 -23.19 3.22
CA ALA A 138 -4.99 -22.55 2.95
C ALA A 138 -5.62 -21.85 4.18
N SER A 139 -5.57 -22.47 5.36
CA SER A 139 -6.05 -21.85 6.60
C SER A 139 -5.15 -20.70 7.08
N TYR A 140 -3.84 -20.81 6.89
CA TYR A 140 -2.88 -19.76 7.23
C TYR A 140 -3.06 -18.54 6.33
N VAL A 141 -3.13 -18.76 5.01
CA VAL A 141 -3.35 -17.72 4.00
C VAL A 141 -4.62 -16.94 4.29
N LYS A 142 -5.74 -17.65 4.51
CA LYS A 142 -7.01 -17.02 4.87
C LYS A 142 -6.92 -16.20 6.14
N ASN A 143 -6.31 -16.71 7.19
CA ASN A 143 -6.11 -15.99 8.44
C ASN A 143 -5.26 -14.73 8.26
N VAL A 144 -4.22 -14.79 7.44
CA VAL A 144 -3.36 -13.65 7.13
C VAL A 144 -4.15 -12.54 6.44
N ASP A 145 -4.89 -12.90 5.38
CA ASP A 145 -5.70 -11.93 4.64
C ASP A 145 -6.76 -11.28 5.52
N GLU A 146 -7.47 -12.06 6.34
CA GLU A 146 -8.46 -11.53 7.29
C GLU A 146 -7.85 -10.57 8.32
N VAL A 147 -6.67 -10.90 8.85
CA VAL A 147 -5.97 -10.08 9.84
C VAL A 147 -5.49 -8.76 9.23
N ILE A 148 -4.85 -8.80 8.06
CA ILE A 148 -4.35 -7.59 7.41
C ILE A 148 -5.51 -6.71 6.95
N GLU A 149 -6.54 -7.33 6.37
CA GLU A 149 -7.75 -6.62 5.95
C GLU A 149 -8.44 -5.91 7.13
N LYS A 150 -8.51 -6.55 8.29
CA LYS A 150 -9.06 -5.96 9.51
C LYS A 150 -8.23 -4.76 9.98
N ILE A 151 -6.90 -4.85 9.97
CA ILE A 151 -5.99 -3.76 10.34
C ILE A 151 -6.21 -2.57 9.40
N VAL A 152 -6.15 -2.81 8.09
CA VAL A 152 -6.26 -1.74 7.09
C VAL A 152 -7.65 -1.12 7.10
N SER A 153 -8.71 -1.91 7.19
CA SER A 153 -10.08 -1.40 7.25
C SER A 153 -10.34 -0.58 8.51
N GLU A 154 -9.77 -0.95 9.66
CA GLU A 154 -9.86 -0.16 10.89
C GLU A 154 -9.11 1.16 10.78
N ALA A 155 -7.92 1.15 10.20
CA ALA A 155 -7.09 2.34 10.01
C ALA A 155 -7.72 3.38 9.06
N LEU A 156 -8.55 2.92 8.11
CA LEU A 156 -9.16 3.76 7.07
C LEU A 156 -10.56 4.31 7.43
N LYS A 157 -11.10 3.99 8.62
CA LYS A 157 -12.34 4.61 9.15
C LYS A 157 -12.12 6.06 9.54
#